data_640536c2dc34f190e594ca69f6d080ba
#
_entry.id   640536c2dc34f190e594ca69f6d080ba
#
_cell.length_a   1.000
_cell.length_b   1.000
_cell.length_c   1.000
_cell.angle_alpha   90.00
_cell.angle_beta   90.00
_cell.angle_gamma   90.00
#
_symmetry.space_group_name_H-M   'P 1'
#
loop_
_entity.id
_entity.type
_entity.pdbx_description
1 polymer ?
#
loop_
_entity_poly.entity_id
_entity_poly.type
_entity_poly.pdbx_seq_one_letter_code
_entity_poly.pdbx_strand_id
1 'polypeptide(L)'
;FADVLVMPLLEALKANLGKVEAIVVMTDSAHMPESTLPNVLCYEELLAEQSDDFDWPEFDENTASGMCYTSGTTGNPKGVVYSHRSTLLHALAGSLPDVTGASTMETSLPVVPMFHVNAWGAPYAALMVGMKLVLPGPKMADGEALTDLMNSEQVTFSSGVPTIWLALLDYLDSNNLKVPSLTRVSVGGAACPRIIIERFRRKHDCTVVQGWGMTETSPLGTIFSLKKGMEDYSEEQLTEMQLLQGRGVFGIEMCIFDHSGRELPWDGEASGALKVRGPWVAKGYYGFSDVPGDEGCPVDENGWFDTGDVASISADGFLKITDRTKDVIKSGGEWISSIEIENAA
;
A
#
# COMPACT_ATOMS: atom_id res chain seq x y z
N PHE A 1 12.88 -1.01 -18.41
CA PHE A 1 12.48 -2.39 -18.11
C PHE A 1 10.99 -2.52 -18.23
N ALA A 2 10.49 -3.59 -18.86
CA ALA A 2 9.08 -3.80 -19.15
C ALA A 2 8.69 -5.26 -18.93
N ASP A 3 7.51 -5.48 -18.36
CA ASP A 3 6.89 -6.80 -18.33
C ASP A 3 6.34 -7.14 -19.73
N VAL A 4 6.31 -8.43 -20.08
CA VAL A 4 5.77 -8.93 -21.35
C VAL A 4 4.36 -8.41 -21.61
N LEU A 5 3.53 -8.31 -20.56
CA LEU A 5 2.14 -7.85 -20.65
C LEU A 5 1.99 -6.40 -21.10
N VAL A 6 2.99 -5.55 -20.90
CA VAL A 6 2.94 -4.13 -21.30
C VAL A 6 3.53 -3.88 -22.69
N MET A 7 4.11 -4.88 -23.34
CA MET A 7 4.71 -4.72 -24.65
C MET A 7 3.72 -4.22 -25.73
N PRO A 8 2.46 -4.68 -25.82
CA PRO A 8 1.48 -4.11 -26.76
C PRO A 8 1.24 -2.61 -26.54
N LEU A 9 1.27 -2.14 -25.28
CA LEU A 9 1.14 -0.72 -24.97
C LEU A 9 2.37 0.07 -25.44
N LEU A 10 3.58 -0.47 -25.25
CA LEU A 10 4.82 0.16 -25.71
C LEU A 10 4.86 0.26 -27.24
N GLU A 11 4.39 -0.76 -27.96
CA GLU A 11 4.23 -0.72 -29.42
C GLU A 11 3.29 0.41 -29.86
N ALA A 12 2.15 0.57 -29.18
CA ALA A 12 1.20 1.65 -29.46
C ALA A 12 1.80 3.05 -29.17
N LEU A 13 2.72 3.14 -28.22
CA LEU A 13 3.39 4.39 -27.82
C LEU A 13 4.71 4.64 -28.55
N LYS A 14 5.08 3.83 -29.52
CA LYS A 14 6.39 3.87 -30.24
C LYS A 14 6.80 5.29 -30.63
N ALA A 15 5.90 6.11 -31.12
CA ALA A 15 6.20 7.49 -31.52
C ALA A 15 6.61 8.41 -30.34
N ASN A 16 6.25 8.06 -29.12
CA ASN A 16 6.51 8.81 -27.90
C ASN A 16 7.80 8.35 -27.18
N LEU A 17 8.41 7.24 -27.59
CA LEU A 17 9.55 6.63 -26.93
C LEU A 17 10.92 7.16 -27.43
N GLY A 18 10.95 8.30 -28.10
CA GLY A 18 12.16 8.83 -28.73
C GLY A 18 13.35 9.13 -27.81
N LYS A 19 13.12 9.17 -26.48
CA LYS A 19 14.18 9.31 -25.47
C LYS A 19 14.60 7.97 -24.84
N VAL A 20 13.91 6.88 -25.17
CA VAL A 20 14.21 5.54 -24.64
C VAL A 20 15.29 4.91 -25.50
N GLU A 21 16.42 4.58 -24.91
CA GLU A 21 17.57 4.02 -25.61
C GLU A 21 17.45 2.51 -25.83
N ALA A 22 16.86 1.79 -24.88
CA ALA A 22 16.61 0.36 -24.95
C ALA A 22 15.34 -0.02 -24.17
N ILE A 23 14.72 -1.12 -24.56
CA ILE A 23 13.61 -1.73 -23.83
C ILE A 23 14.05 -3.13 -23.39
N VAL A 24 14.24 -3.30 -22.10
CA VAL A 24 14.61 -4.60 -21.52
C VAL A 24 13.32 -5.30 -21.09
N VAL A 25 12.98 -6.39 -21.78
CA VAL A 25 11.82 -7.21 -21.45
C VAL A 25 12.19 -8.19 -20.35
N MET A 26 11.47 -8.15 -19.24
CA MET A 26 11.72 -8.97 -18.04
C MET A 26 11.20 -10.40 -18.27
N THR A 27 11.94 -11.17 -19.08
CA THR A 27 11.62 -12.54 -19.46
C THR A 27 12.88 -13.27 -19.92
N ASP A 28 12.75 -14.57 -20.19
CA ASP A 28 13.77 -15.40 -20.84
C ASP A 28 13.62 -15.37 -22.37
N SER A 29 14.62 -15.94 -23.07
CA SER A 29 14.66 -15.99 -24.53
C SER A 29 13.50 -16.76 -25.15
N ALA A 30 12.97 -17.79 -24.45
CA ALA A 30 11.88 -18.62 -24.96
C ALA A 30 10.53 -17.91 -24.95
N HIS A 31 10.38 -16.88 -24.11
CA HIS A 31 9.15 -16.12 -23.92
C HIS A 31 9.25 -14.67 -24.43
N MET A 32 10.31 -14.33 -25.16
CA MET A 32 10.44 -13.00 -25.76
C MET A 32 9.30 -12.76 -26.78
N PRO A 33 8.56 -11.64 -26.64
CA PRO A 33 7.53 -11.29 -27.60
C PRO A 33 8.13 -10.78 -28.90
N GLU A 34 7.44 -11.01 -30.02
CA GLU A 34 7.75 -10.29 -31.26
C GLU A 34 7.52 -8.79 -31.08
N SER A 35 8.46 -7.98 -31.57
CA SER A 35 8.39 -6.52 -31.41
C SER A 35 8.93 -5.79 -32.64
N THR A 36 8.33 -4.64 -32.94
CA THR A 36 8.81 -3.70 -33.97
C THR A 36 9.55 -2.51 -33.34
N LEU A 37 9.68 -2.48 -32.01
CA LEU A 37 10.39 -1.45 -31.28
C LEU A 37 11.92 -1.61 -31.49
N PRO A 38 12.64 -0.50 -31.52
CA PRO A 38 14.09 -0.56 -31.64
C PRO A 38 14.72 -1.04 -30.31
N ASN A 39 15.83 -1.78 -30.43
CA ASN A 39 16.70 -2.14 -29.31
C ASN A 39 15.94 -2.81 -28.14
N VAL A 40 15.18 -3.85 -28.46
CA VAL A 40 14.50 -4.70 -27.46
C VAL A 40 15.46 -5.79 -27.04
N LEU A 41 15.69 -5.91 -25.72
CA LEU A 41 16.67 -6.80 -25.09
C LEU A 41 15.96 -7.78 -24.14
N CYS A 42 16.52 -8.97 -24.01
CA CYS A 42 16.05 -9.99 -23.07
C CYS A 42 16.76 -9.80 -21.71
N TYR A 43 15.99 -9.75 -20.63
CA TYR A 43 16.53 -9.57 -19.27
C TYR A 43 17.45 -10.71 -18.85
N GLU A 44 17.04 -11.96 -19.03
CA GLU A 44 17.83 -13.13 -18.63
C GLU A 44 19.11 -13.28 -19.44
N GLU A 45 19.11 -12.90 -20.72
CA GLU A 45 20.34 -12.87 -21.53
C GLU A 45 21.32 -11.82 -21.02
N LEU A 46 20.82 -10.61 -20.67
CA LEU A 46 21.66 -9.57 -20.10
C LEU A 46 22.27 -9.99 -18.76
N LEU A 47 21.49 -10.70 -17.91
CA LEU A 47 22.00 -11.22 -16.64
C LEU A 47 23.07 -12.31 -16.85
N ALA A 48 22.85 -13.22 -17.80
CA ALA A 48 23.79 -14.31 -18.08
C ALA A 48 25.19 -13.83 -18.51
N GLU A 49 25.28 -12.61 -19.02
CA GLU A 49 26.55 -11.97 -19.41
C GLU A 49 27.25 -11.26 -18.26
N GLN A 50 26.63 -11.13 -17.10
CA GLN A 50 27.18 -10.41 -15.95
C GLN A 50 27.92 -11.34 -14.98
N SER A 51 28.88 -10.78 -14.25
CA SER A 51 29.48 -11.44 -13.09
C SER A 51 28.52 -11.40 -11.91
N ASP A 52 28.58 -12.41 -11.04
CA ASP A 52 27.96 -12.43 -9.72
C ASP A 52 28.77 -11.67 -8.66
N ASP A 53 29.95 -11.17 -9.02
CA ASP A 53 30.79 -10.32 -8.19
C ASP A 53 30.47 -8.84 -8.48
N PHE A 54 30.00 -8.12 -7.47
CA PHE A 54 29.56 -6.73 -7.59
C PHE A 54 30.01 -5.88 -6.39
N ASP A 55 30.76 -4.84 -6.69
CA ASP A 55 31.15 -3.83 -5.69
C ASP A 55 29.97 -2.86 -5.42
N TRP A 56 29.37 -2.99 -4.24
CA TRP A 56 28.26 -2.12 -3.85
C TRP A 56 28.75 -0.69 -3.61
N PRO A 57 28.22 0.31 -4.34
CA PRO A 57 28.65 1.70 -4.17
C PRO A 57 28.17 2.26 -2.81
N GLU A 58 29.02 3.09 -2.22
CA GLU A 58 28.63 3.94 -1.09
C GLU A 58 28.01 5.24 -1.61
N PHE A 59 26.88 5.65 -1.06
CA PHE A 59 26.17 6.88 -1.42
C PHE A 59 25.35 7.42 -0.25
N ASP A 60 24.89 8.68 -0.36
CA ASP A 60 24.00 9.30 0.64
C ASP A 60 22.68 8.53 0.71
N GLU A 61 22.27 8.14 1.92
CA GLU A 61 21.01 7.44 2.19
C GLU A 61 19.76 8.22 1.71
N ASN A 62 19.86 9.52 1.52
CA ASN A 62 18.80 10.37 0.98
C ASN A 62 18.73 10.34 -0.56
N THR A 63 19.65 9.67 -1.23
CA THR A 63 19.58 9.44 -2.68
C THR A 63 18.26 8.73 -3.03
N ALA A 64 17.65 9.11 -4.16
CA ALA A 64 16.44 8.49 -4.64
C ALA A 64 16.65 7.00 -4.93
N SER A 65 15.80 6.15 -4.35
CA SER A 65 15.80 4.69 -4.56
C SER A 65 14.75 4.23 -5.57
N GLY A 66 13.65 4.99 -5.69
CA GLY A 66 12.55 4.64 -6.56
C GLY A 66 11.51 5.74 -6.64
N MET A 67 10.57 5.56 -7.56
CA MET A 67 9.47 6.48 -7.78
C MET A 67 8.21 5.72 -8.16
N CYS A 68 7.08 6.08 -7.53
CA CYS A 68 5.77 5.59 -7.95
C CYS A 68 4.87 6.76 -8.34
N TYR A 69 4.15 6.59 -9.45
CA TYR A 69 3.16 7.59 -9.85
C TYR A 69 1.84 7.40 -9.11
N THR A 70 1.27 8.52 -8.67
CA THR A 70 -0.11 8.58 -8.16
C THR A 70 -1.02 9.11 -9.26
N SER A 71 -2.28 8.65 -9.29
CA SER A 71 -3.28 9.13 -10.23
C SER A 71 -3.64 10.62 -10.08
N GLY A 72 -3.19 11.24 -8.98
CA GLY A 72 -3.43 12.65 -8.66
C GLY A 72 -4.91 12.99 -8.52
N THR A 73 -5.33 13.53 -7.40
CA THR A 73 -6.72 13.99 -7.19
C THR A 73 -7.03 15.28 -7.95
N THR A 74 -6.02 15.94 -8.50
CA THR A 74 -6.12 17.31 -9.05
C THR A 74 -5.67 17.45 -10.51
N GLY A 75 -5.51 16.35 -11.27
CA GLY A 75 -5.11 16.45 -12.68
C GLY A 75 -4.03 15.44 -13.11
N ASN A 76 -2.89 15.91 -13.59
CA ASN A 76 -1.83 15.04 -14.09
C ASN A 76 -1.23 14.16 -12.99
N PRO A 77 -0.85 12.90 -13.32
CA PRO A 77 -0.15 12.02 -12.39
C PRO A 77 1.13 12.65 -11.86
N LYS A 78 1.42 12.46 -10.56
CA LYS A 78 2.62 12.96 -9.91
C LYS A 78 3.53 11.80 -9.54
N GLY A 79 4.83 11.93 -9.79
CA GLY A 79 5.81 10.94 -9.39
C GLY A 79 6.26 11.19 -7.94
N VAL A 80 5.89 10.30 -7.03
CA VAL A 80 6.34 10.34 -5.63
C VAL A 80 7.72 9.71 -5.54
N VAL A 81 8.70 10.47 -5.07
CA VAL A 81 10.09 10.01 -4.98
C VAL A 81 10.38 9.45 -3.59
N TYR A 82 10.94 8.25 -3.55
CA TYR A 82 11.39 7.59 -2.32
C TYR A 82 12.91 7.60 -2.25
N SER A 83 13.48 7.87 -1.06
CA SER A 83 14.91 7.70 -0.82
C SER A 83 15.22 6.29 -0.31
N HIS A 84 16.50 5.89 -0.38
CA HIS A 84 16.94 4.65 0.27
C HIS A 84 16.62 4.67 1.77
N ARG A 85 16.84 5.81 2.44
CA ARG A 85 16.49 6.02 3.85
C ARG A 85 15.00 5.79 4.11
N SER A 86 14.11 6.45 3.35
CA SER A 86 12.66 6.34 3.58
C SER A 86 12.16 4.91 3.31
N THR A 87 12.67 4.24 2.28
CA THR A 87 12.35 2.86 1.94
C THR A 87 12.77 1.89 3.06
N LEU A 88 13.99 2.05 3.59
CA LEU A 88 14.49 1.20 4.67
C LEU A 88 13.69 1.42 5.97
N LEU A 89 13.45 2.68 6.37
CA LEU A 89 12.71 2.99 7.59
C LEU A 89 11.26 2.53 7.51
N HIS A 90 10.63 2.64 6.33
CA HIS A 90 9.31 2.06 6.08
C HIS A 90 9.32 0.54 6.25
N ALA A 91 10.29 -0.17 5.64
CA ALA A 91 10.41 -1.63 5.76
C ALA A 91 10.63 -2.08 7.21
N LEU A 92 11.47 -1.36 7.97
CA LEU A 92 11.69 -1.61 9.40
C LEU A 92 10.41 -1.44 10.21
N ALA A 93 9.71 -0.33 10.04
CA ALA A 93 8.46 -0.07 10.74
C ALA A 93 7.35 -1.05 10.32
N GLY A 94 7.28 -1.37 9.02
CA GLY A 94 6.36 -2.37 8.47
C GLY A 94 6.55 -3.76 9.05
N SER A 95 7.79 -4.13 9.43
CA SER A 95 8.12 -5.44 9.98
C SER A 95 7.85 -5.57 11.49
N LEU A 96 7.49 -4.48 12.18
CA LEU A 96 7.17 -4.54 13.62
C LEU A 96 6.06 -5.57 13.92
N PRO A 97 6.09 -6.21 15.11
CA PRO A 97 5.11 -7.23 15.50
C PRO A 97 3.65 -6.78 15.39
N ASP A 98 3.37 -5.51 15.74
CA ASP A 98 2.03 -4.91 15.67
C ASP A 98 1.65 -4.38 14.27
N VAL A 99 2.48 -4.63 13.26
CA VAL A 99 2.25 -4.23 11.87
C VAL A 99 2.07 -5.47 11.00
N THR A 100 3.10 -5.94 10.31
CA THR A 100 3.02 -7.19 9.55
C THR A 100 3.62 -8.37 10.33
N GLY A 101 4.46 -8.10 11.33
CA GLY A 101 5.18 -9.14 12.07
C GLY A 101 6.11 -9.97 11.19
N ALA A 102 6.67 -9.35 10.14
CA ALA A 102 7.52 -10.04 9.19
C ALA A 102 8.73 -10.70 9.87
N SER A 103 8.96 -11.97 9.56
CA SER A 103 10.06 -12.76 10.09
C SER A 103 10.45 -13.88 9.13
N THR A 104 11.55 -14.57 9.40
CA THR A 104 11.98 -15.76 8.63
C THR A 104 10.98 -16.92 8.68
N MET A 105 10.04 -16.90 9.64
CA MET A 105 9.02 -17.94 9.81
C MET A 105 7.76 -17.67 8.97
N GLU A 106 7.65 -16.48 8.39
CA GLU A 106 6.50 -16.07 7.59
C GLU A 106 6.72 -16.35 6.11
N THR A 107 5.62 -16.68 5.43
CA THR A 107 5.54 -16.74 3.97
C THR A 107 4.52 -15.71 3.51
N SER A 108 4.96 -14.69 2.77
CA SER A 108 4.11 -13.59 2.30
C SER A 108 3.75 -13.75 0.82
N LEU A 109 2.47 -13.56 0.51
CA LEU A 109 1.95 -13.49 -0.86
C LEU A 109 1.30 -12.10 -1.06
N PRO A 110 2.05 -11.06 -1.49
CA PRO A 110 1.44 -9.78 -1.80
C PRO A 110 0.61 -9.85 -3.09
N VAL A 111 -0.68 -9.62 -2.97
CA VAL A 111 -1.61 -9.55 -4.12
C VAL A 111 -1.83 -8.07 -4.47
N VAL A 112 -0.72 -7.36 -4.57
CA VAL A 112 -0.62 -5.93 -4.91
C VAL A 112 0.51 -5.73 -5.90
N PRO A 113 0.32 -4.89 -6.95
CA PRO A 113 1.33 -4.72 -7.98
C PRO A 113 2.61 -4.06 -7.47
N MET A 114 3.77 -4.51 -7.97
CA MET A 114 5.06 -3.89 -7.64
C MET A 114 5.16 -2.42 -8.06
N PHE A 115 4.52 -2.05 -9.18
CA PHE A 115 4.49 -0.67 -9.68
C PHE A 115 3.59 0.26 -8.85
N HIS A 116 2.72 -0.28 -7.99
CA HIS A 116 1.87 0.50 -7.08
C HIS A 116 2.44 0.46 -5.67
N VAL A 117 3.09 1.55 -5.29
CA VAL A 117 3.74 1.75 -3.98
C VAL A 117 4.64 0.56 -3.59
N ASN A 118 5.37 0.01 -4.59
CA ASN A 118 6.33 -1.09 -4.42
C ASN A 118 5.73 -2.31 -3.71
N ALA A 119 4.51 -2.73 -4.10
CA ALA A 119 3.77 -3.82 -3.44
C ALA A 119 3.70 -3.63 -1.91
N TRP A 120 3.44 -2.39 -1.48
CA TRP A 120 3.34 -1.97 -0.07
C TRP A 120 4.60 -2.26 0.75
N GLY A 121 5.76 -2.26 0.09
CA GLY A 121 7.06 -2.49 0.73
C GLY A 121 7.39 -3.95 1.03
N ALA A 122 6.51 -4.90 0.67
CA ALA A 122 6.71 -6.32 0.94
C ALA A 122 8.06 -6.88 0.43
N PRO A 123 8.56 -6.52 -0.78
CA PRO A 123 9.85 -6.99 -1.25
C PRO A 123 11.03 -6.55 -0.37
N TYR A 124 11.01 -5.31 0.10
CA TYR A 124 12.07 -4.79 0.97
C TYR A 124 12.04 -5.42 2.35
N ALA A 125 10.85 -5.56 2.94
CA ALA A 125 10.67 -6.23 4.23
C ALA A 125 11.10 -7.70 4.15
N ALA A 126 10.71 -8.42 3.09
CA ALA A 126 11.07 -9.82 2.88
C ALA A 126 12.59 -10.03 2.83
N LEU A 127 13.30 -9.24 2.03
CA LEU A 127 14.76 -9.31 1.93
C LEU A 127 15.44 -8.95 3.25
N MET A 128 14.94 -7.94 3.95
CA MET A 128 15.52 -7.45 5.20
C MET A 128 15.49 -8.51 6.32
N VAL A 129 14.38 -9.26 6.43
CA VAL A 129 14.20 -10.25 7.52
C VAL A 129 14.38 -11.70 7.07
N GLY A 130 14.62 -11.97 5.77
CA GLY A 130 14.72 -13.33 5.23
C GLY A 130 13.37 -14.05 5.14
N MET A 131 12.26 -13.31 4.99
CA MET A 131 10.92 -13.85 4.81
C MET A 131 10.75 -14.44 3.42
N LYS A 132 10.08 -15.59 3.31
CA LYS A 132 9.73 -16.16 2.01
C LYS A 132 8.70 -15.28 1.31
N LEU A 133 9.00 -14.84 0.07
CA LEU A 133 8.11 -14.05 -0.77
C LEU A 133 7.60 -14.89 -1.92
N VAL A 134 6.29 -15.02 -2.05
CA VAL A 134 5.60 -15.70 -3.14
C VAL A 134 4.96 -14.66 -4.05
N LEU A 135 5.19 -14.74 -5.35
CA LEU A 135 4.69 -13.77 -6.32
C LEU A 135 3.62 -14.41 -7.21
N PRO A 136 2.41 -13.83 -7.29
CA PRO A 136 1.29 -14.43 -8.03
C PRO A 136 1.41 -14.25 -9.56
N GLY A 137 2.41 -13.51 -10.04
CA GLY A 137 2.55 -13.17 -11.45
C GLY A 137 1.31 -12.44 -11.98
N PRO A 138 0.87 -12.71 -13.23
CA PRO A 138 -0.26 -12.01 -13.83
C PRO A 138 -1.63 -12.42 -13.27
N LYS A 139 -1.70 -13.47 -12.44
CA LYS A 139 -2.95 -14.04 -11.92
C LYS A 139 -3.35 -13.51 -10.54
N MET A 140 -3.08 -12.23 -10.25
CA MET A 140 -3.38 -11.61 -8.96
C MET A 140 -4.88 -11.61 -8.57
N ALA A 141 -5.79 -11.70 -9.53
CA ALA A 141 -7.24 -11.72 -9.27
C ALA A 141 -7.88 -13.09 -9.50
N ASP A 142 -7.07 -14.13 -9.76
CA ASP A 142 -7.55 -15.48 -10.04
C ASP A 142 -7.63 -16.29 -8.75
N GLY A 143 -8.86 -16.63 -8.31
CA GLY A 143 -9.11 -17.34 -7.06
C GLY A 143 -8.48 -18.73 -7.02
N GLU A 144 -8.43 -19.45 -8.15
CA GLU A 144 -7.80 -20.77 -8.27
C GLU A 144 -6.29 -20.64 -8.05
N ALA A 145 -5.63 -19.79 -8.84
CA ALA A 145 -4.19 -19.58 -8.75
C ALA A 145 -3.75 -19.10 -7.36
N LEU A 146 -4.51 -18.18 -6.74
CA LEU A 146 -4.22 -17.71 -5.39
C LEU A 146 -4.39 -18.83 -4.36
N THR A 147 -5.43 -19.65 -4.47
CA THR A 147 -5.67 -20.79 -3.56
C THR A 147 -4.56 -21.83 -3.67
N ASP A 148 -4.15 -22.16 -4.91
CA ASP A 148 -3.07 -23.10 -5.16
C ASP A 148 -1.74 -22.61 -4.59
N LEU A 149 -1.40 -21.34 -4.82
CA LEU A 149 -0.18 -20.73 -4.26
C LEU A 149 -0.23 -20.69 -2.72
N MET A 150 -1.37 -20.29 -2.13
CA MET A 150 -1.50 -20.23 -0.67
C MET A 150 -1.29 -21.60 -0.03
N ASN A 151 -1.82 -22.66 -0.64
CA ASN A 151 -1.73 -24.01 -0.11
C ASN A 151 -0.37 -24.67 -0.41
N SER A 152 0.15 -24.58 -1.64
CA SER A 152 1.41 -25.22 -2.03
C SER A 152 2.62 -24.57 -1.34
N GLU A 153 2.60 -23.25 -1.22
CA GLU A 153 3.70 -22.46 -0.64
C GLU A 153 3.56 -22.21 0.87
N GLN A 154 2.44 -22.70 1.48
CA GLN A 154 2.12 -22.53 2.90
C GLN A 154 2.17 -21.05 3.32
N VAL A 155 1.43 -20.22 2.58
CA VAL A 155 1.36 -18.77 2.82
C VAL A 155 0.72 -18.50 4.17
N THR A 156 1.38 -17.68 5.01
CA THR A 156 0.90 -17.30 6.34
C THR A 156 0.31 -15.89 6.37
N PHE A 157 0.78 -15.00 5.49
CA PHE A 157 0.36 -13.62 5.41
C PHE A 157 0.14 -13.19 3.94
N SER A 158 -0.93 -12.47 3.68
CA SER A 158 -1.18 -11.92 2.35
C SER A 158 -1.74 -10.51 2.41
N SER A 159 -1.46 -9.70 1.39
CA SER A 159 -1.85 -8.28 1.30
C SER A 159 -2.63 -8.03 0.03
N GLY A 160 -3.73 -7.29 0.12
CA GLY A 160 -4.55 -7.01 -1.06
C GLY A 160 -5.66 -5.99 -0.82
N VAL A 161 -6.34 -5.64 -1.90
CA VAL A 161 -7.50 -4.76 -1.86
C VAL A 161 -8.80 -5.55 -1.66
N PRO A 162 -9.90 -4.92 -1.15
CA PRO A 162 -11.13 -5.63 -0.83
C PRO A 162 -11.71 -6.48 -1.97
N THR A 163 -11.63 -6.01 -3.21
CA THR A 163 -12.15 -6.73 -4.39
C THR A 163 -11.48 -8.06 -4.64
N ILE A 164 -10.18 -8.15 -4.38
CA ILE A 164 -9.41 -9.40 -4.47
C ILE A 164 -9.88 -10.39 -3.39
N TRP A 165 -10.03 -9.93 -2.16
CA TRP A 165 -10.47 -10.77 -1.06
C TRP A 165 -11.89 -11.29 -1.23
N LEU A 166 -12.81 -10.48 -1.75
CA LEU A 166 -14.17 -10.94 -2.08
C LEU A 166 -14.13 -12.03 -3.15
N ALA A 167 -13.39 -11.81 -4.24
CA ALA A 167 -13.25 -12.81 -5.31
C ALA A 167 -12.63 -14.13 -4.81
N LEU A 168 -11.57 -14.06 -3.98
CA LEU A 168 -10.96 -15.24 -3.37
C LEU A 168 -11.95 -15.98 -2.47
N LEU A 169 -12.62 -15.26 -1.56
CA LEU A 169 -13.60 -15.85 -0.65
C LEU A 169 -14.77 -16.50 -1.40
N ASP A 170 -15.25 -15.90 -2.48
CA ASP A 170 -16.31 -16.47 -3.32
C ASP A 170 -15.84 -17.73 -4.04
N TYR A 171 -14.59 -17.76 -4.52
CA TYR A 171 -14.00 -18.95 -5.11
C TYR A 171 -13.86 -20.09 -4.08
N LEU A 172 -13.32 -19.79 -2.88
CA LEU A 172 -13.16 -20.77 -1.79
C LEU A 172 -14.52 -21.35 -1.35
N ASP A 173 -15.53 -20.50 -1.18
CA ASP A 173 -16.87 -20.95 -0.81
C ASP A 173 -17.52 -21.82 -1.89
N SER A 174 -17.44 -21.41 -3.15
CA SER A 174 -18.04 -22.14 -4.29
C SER A 174 -17.43 -23.52 -4.51
N ASN A 175 -16.14 -23.70 -4.16
CA ASN A 175 -15.43 -24.95 -4.33
C ASN A 175 -15.21 -25.72 -3.02
N ASN A 176 -15.76 -25.22 -1.88
CA ASN A 176 -15.59 -25.80 -0.55
C ASN A 176 -14.11 -26.01 -0.18
N LEU A 177 -13.26 -25.02 -0.52
CA LEU A 177 -11.82 -25.04 -0.28
C LEU A 177 -11.44 -24.24 0.97
N LYS A 178 -10.24 -24.52 1.50
CA LYS A 178 -9.64 -23.86 2.66
C LYS A 178 -8.22 -23.41 2.37
N VAL A 179 -7.75 -22.45 3.12
CA VAL A 179 -6.36 -21.94 3.13
C VAL A 179 -5.83 -21.99 4.57
N PRO A 180 -5.56 -23.18 5.12
CA PRO A 180 -5.33 -23.39 6.55
C PRO A 180 -4.03 -22.76 7.07
N SER A 181 -3.05 -22.50 6.22
CA SER A 181 -1.80 -21.83 6.58
C SER A 181 -1.95 -20.32 6.71
N LEU A 182 -2.96 -19.72 6.05
CA LEU A 182 -3.17 -18.28 6.02
C LEU A 182 -3.75 -17.80 7.35
N THR A 183 -2.92 -17.18 8.18
CA THR A 183 -3.32 -16.68 9.51
C THR A 183 -3.77 -15.23 9.50
N ARG A 184 -3.26 -14.43 8.56
CA ARG A 184 -3.56 -12.99 8.47
C ARG A 184 -3.64 -12.52 7.03
N VAL A 185 -4.57 -11.58 6.79
CA VAL A 185 -4.63 -10.81 5.55
C VAL A 185 -4.65 -9.32 5.88
N SER A 186 -3.89 -8.53 5.13
CA SER A 186 -4.01 -7.08 5.20
C SER A 186 -4.94 -6.56 4.10
N VAL A 187 -5.73 -5.56 4.48
CA VAL A 187 -6.65 -4.84 3.58
C VAL A 187 -6.28 -3.37 3.58
N GLY A 188 -6.05 -2.82 2.40
CA GLY A 188 -5.76 -1.40 2.22
C GLY A 188 -6.23 -0.91 0.85
N GLY A 189 -6.01 0.37 0.57
CA GLY A 189 -6.41 1.02 -0.68
C GLY A 189 -7.89 1.38 -0.78
N ALA A 190 -8.76 0.77 0.02
CA ALA A 190 -10.17 1.10 0.21
C ALA A 190 -10.66 0.61 1.58
N ALA A 191 -11.80 1.10 2.04
CA ALA A 191 -12.43 0.64 3.27
C ALA A 191 -12.75 -0.87 3.18
N CYS A 192 -12.47 -1.61 4.24
CA CYS A 192 -12.73 -3.05 4.31
C CYS A 192 -14.22 -3.30 4.59
N PRO A 193 -14.96 -3.98 3.71
CA PRO A 193 -16.31 -4.42 4.02
C PRO A 193 -16.34 -5.40 5.19
N ARG A 194 -17.31 -5.25 6.10
CA ARG A 194 -17.55 -6.13 7.26
C ARG A 194 -17.55 -7.61 6.88
N ILE A 195 -18.18 -7.94 5.76
CA ILE A 195 -18.31 -9.33 5.29
C ILE A 195 -16.96 -10.01 5.05
N ILE A 196 -15.91 -9.28 4.67
CA ILE A 196 -14.56 -9.82 4.51
C ILE A 196 -14.00 -10.26 5.87
N ILE A 197 -14.13 -9.41 6.88
CA ILE A 197 -13.66 -9.69 8.25
C ILE A 197 -14.34 -10.94 8.80
N GLU A 198 -15.67 -10.99 8.69
CA GLU A 198 -16.47 -12.11 9.21
C GLU A 198 -16.19 -13.42 8.48
N ARG A 199 -16.10 -13.40 7.14
CA ARG A 199 -15.84 -14.62 6.36
C ARG A 199 -14.45 -15.19 6.64
N PHE A 200 -13.40 -14.37 6.64
CA PHE A 200 -12.05 -14.84 6.96
C PHE A 200 -11.98 -15.43 8.37
N ARG A 201 -12.52 -14.73 9.36
CA ARG A 201 -12.54 -15.19 10.75
C ARG A 201 -13.28 -16.52 10.90
N ARG A 202 -14.56 -16.56 10.47
CA ARG A 202 -15.44 -17.73 10.71
C ARG A 202 -15.12 -18.95 9.88
N LYS A 203 -14.63 -18.76 8.64
CA LYS A 203 -14.43 -19.87 7.71
C LYS A 203 -12.99 -20.33 7.59
N HIS A 204 -12.04 -19.45 7.83
CA HIS A 204 -10.61 -19.73 7.59
C HIS A 204 -9.72 -19.52 8.81
N ASP A 205 -10.28 -19.10 9.96
CA ASP A 205 -9.53 -18.75 11.18
C ASP A 205 -8.41 -17.74 10.90
N CYS A 206 -8.72 -16.79 10.03
CA CYS A 206 -7.78 -15.81 9.52
C CYS A 206 -8.15 -14.40 9.99
N THR A 207 -7.19 -13.69 10.55
CA THR A 207 -7.39 -12.32 11.02
C THR A 207 -7.24 -11.31 9.89
N VAL A 208 -8.20 -10.41 9.75
CA VAL A 208 -8.11 -9.28 8.84
C VAL A 208 -7.51 -8.09 9.59
N VAL A 209 -6.45 -7.51 9.02
CA VAL A 209 -5.83 -6.28 9.51
C VAL A 209 -6.04 -5.17 8.46
N GLN A 210 -6.86 -4.18 8.79
CA GLN A 210 -7.05 -3.02 7.92
C GLN A 210 -5.98 -1.97 8.19
N GLY A 211 -5.46 -1.37 7.12
CA GLY A 211 -4.54 -0.25 7.17
C GLY A 211 -4.97 0.88 6.25
N TRP A 212 -4.50 2.08 6.58
CA TRP A 212 -4.61 3.25 5.74
C TRP A 212 -3.22 3.76 5.36
N GLY A 213 -3.15 4.25 4.17
CA GLY A 213 -1.97 4.90 3.64
C GLY A 213 -2.16 5.31 2.20
N MET A 214 -1.15 5.91 1.63
CA MET A 214 -1.17 6.45 0.29
C MET A 214 0.23 6.41 -0.33
N THR A 215 0.34 6.69 -1.62
CA THR A 215 1.63 6.67 -2.31
C THR A 215 2.66 7.55 -1.59
N GLU A 216 2.23 8.68 -1.06
CA GLU A 216 3.05 9.63 -0.32
C GLU A 216 3.47 9.17 1.08
N THR A 217 2.89 8.10 1.62
CA THR A 217 3.29 7.48 2.90
C THR A 217 4.02 6.14 2.73
N SER A 218 4.41 5.74 1.53
CA SER A 218 5.30 4.61 1.14
C SER A 218 4.80 3.15 1.29
N PRO A 219 3.52 2.76 1.52
CA PRO A 219 2.32 3.52 1.76
C PRO A 219 1.88 3.63 3.23
N LEU A 220 2.61 3.12 4.20
CA LEU A 220 2.15 2.82 5.55
C LEU A 220 1.95 4.07 6.40
N GLY A 221 0.69 4.40 6.69
CA GLY A 221 0.30 5.42 7.67
C GLY A 221 -0.19 4.79 8.97
N THR A 222 -1.25 3.97 8.87
CA THR A 222 -1.86 3.29 10.02
C THR A 222 -2.11 1.83 9.72
N ILE A 223 -2.25 1.02 10.77
CA ILE A 223 -2.68 -0.38 10.67
C ILE A 223 -3.42 -0.79 11.93
N PHE A 224 -4.39 -1.70 11.77
CA PHE A 224 -5.09 -2.30 12.88
C PHE A 224 -4.17 -3.27 13.61
N SER A 225 -4.09 -3.11 14.92
CA SER A 225 -3.51 -4.10 15.83
C SER A 225 -4.26 -4.04 17.17
N LEU A 226 -4.38 -5.18 17.84
CA LEU A 226 -4.99 -5.25 19.16
C LEU A 226 -4.12 -4.52 20.18
N LYS A 227 -4.76 -3.82 21.11
CA LYS A 227 -4.13 -3.26 22.30
C LYS A 227 -4.40 -4.18 23.49
N LYS A 228 -3.51 -4.15 24.46
CA LYS A 228 -3.76 -4.76 25.77
C LYS A 228 -5.05 -4.19 26.36
N GLY A 229 -5.95 -5.06 26.80
CA GLY A 229 -7.27 -4.71 27.28
C GLY A 229 -8.40 -4.89 26.25
N MET A 230 -8.04 -5.26 25.01
CA MET A 230 -9.00 -5.64 23.96
C MET A 230 -9.18 -7.16 23.87
N GLU A 231 -8.49 -7.93 24.70
CA GLU A 231 -8.56 -9.40 24.68
C GLU A 231 -9.95 -9.91 25.09
N ASP A 232 -10.66 -9.13 25.92
CA ASP A 232 -12.01 -9.45 26.39
C ASP A 232 -13.13 -8.89 25.51
N TYR A 233 -12.79 -8.23 24.38
CA TYR A 233 -13.81 -7.71 23.46
C TYR A 233 -14.60 -8.84 22.83
N SER A 234 -15.91 -8.64 22.70
CA SER A 234 -16.75 -9.53 21.91
C SER A 234 -16.36 -9.53 20.44
N GLU A 235 -16.77 -10.58 19.71
CA GLU A 235 -16.54 -10.66 18.25
C GLU A 235 -17.06 -9.42 17.52
N GLU A 236 -18.22 -8.88 17.93
CA GLU A 236 -18.81 -7.67 17.37
C GLU A 236 -17.94 -6.44 17.63
N GLN A 237 -17.49 -6.25 18.87
CA GLN A 237 -16.60 -5.14 19.24
C GLN A 237 -15.29 -5.20 18.47
N LEU A 238 -14.70 -6.39 18.32
CA LEU A 238 -13.48 -6.57 17.51
C LEU A 238 -13.73 -6.24 16.05
N THR A 239 -14.89 -6.64 15.50
CA THR A 239 -15.24 -6.33 14.12
C THR A 239 -15.40 -4.83 13.91
N GLU A 240 -16.06 -4.10 14.83
CA GLU A 240 -16.17 -2.64 14.77
C GLU A 240 -14.79 -1.97 14.78
N MET A 241 -13.87 -2.46 15.62
CA MET A 241 -12.51 -1.94 15.67
C MET A 241 -11.72 -2.25 14.39
N GLN A 242 -11.93 -3.42 13.77
CA GLN A 242 -11.29 -3.79 12.51
C GLN A 242 -11.83 -3.02 11.30
N LEU A 243 -13.00 -2.40 11.40
CA LEU A 243 -13.54 -1.51 10.37
C LEU A 243 -12.88 -0.12 10.37
N LEU A 244 -12.21 0.24 11.46
CA LEU A 244 -11.41 1.47 11.53
C LEU A 244 -10.08 1.27 10.77
N GLN A 245 -9.45 2.38 10.35
CA GLN A 245 -8.20 2.33 9.59
C GLN A 245 -6.96 2.05 10.46
N GLY A 246 -7.18 1.61 11.70
CA GLY A 246 -6.11 1.26 12.63
C GLY A 246 -5.46 2.46 13.32
N ARG A 247 -4.27 2.28 13.87
CA ARG A 247 -3.50 3.29 14.62
C ARG A 247 -2.23 3.65 13.86
N GLY A 248 -1.73 4.87 14.09
CA GLY A 248 -0.46 5.31 13.55
C GLY A 248 0.67 4.34 13.86
N VAL A 249 1.41 3.96 12.84
CA VAL A 249 2.61 3.12 13.00
C VAL A 249 3.71 3.96 13.62
N PHE A 250 4.54 3.34 14.49
CA PHE A 250 5.67 4.03 15.10
C PHE A 250 6.53 4.73 14.04
N GLY A 251 6.69 6.04 14.17
CA GLY A 251 7.36 6.93 13.21
C GLY A 251 6.40 7.80 12.40
N ILE A 252 5.10 7.52 12.38
CA ILE A 252 4.09 8.40 11.80
C ILE A 252 3.43 9.22 12.91
N GLU A 253 3.47 10.52 12.77
CA GLU A 253 2.66 11.46 13.53
C GLU A 253 1.42 11.81 12.71
N MET A 254 0.28 11.91 13.37
CA MET A 254 -1.01 12.27 12.79
C MET A 254 -1.62 13.43 13.56
N CYS A 255 -2.28 14.34 12.86
CA CYS A 255 -3.11 15.38 13.45
C CYS A 255 -4.34 15.61 12.58
N ILE A 256 -5.42 16.04 13.20
CA ILE A 256 -6.62 16.52 12.51
C ILE A 256 -6.80 18.01 12.77
N PHE A 257 -7.10 18.76 11.72
CA PHE A 257 -7.19 20.23 11.78
C PHE A 257 -8.57 20.71 11.33
N ASP A 258 -9.10 21.70 12.02
CA ASP A 258 -10.29 22.42 11.56
C ASP A 258 -9.98 23.34 10.36
N HIS A 259 -11.00 23.98 9.81
CA HIS A 259 -10.89 24.89 8.67
C HIS A 259 -10.07 26.16 8.98
N SER A 260 -9.82 26.49 10.25
CA SER A 260 -8.98 27.61 10.67
C SER A 260 -7.50 27.21 10.84
N GLY A 261 -7.17 25.92 10.68
CA GLY A 261 -5.83 25.38 10.92
C GLY A 261 -5.54 25.09 12.39
N ARG A 262 -6.56 25.07 13.25
CA ARG A 262 -6.40 24.68 14.66
C ARG A 262 -6.48 23.16 14.77
N GLU A 263 -5.57 22.58 15.55
CA GLU A 263 -5.56 21.16 15.88
C GLU A 263 -6.80 20.78 16.70
N LEU A 264 -7.40 19.65 16.35
CA LEU A 264 -8.58 19.09 16.99
C LEU A 264 -8.20 17.96 17.96
N PRO A 265 -9.01 17.70 19.01
CA PRO A 265 -8.74 16.64 19.98
C PRO A 265 -8.96 15.24 19.38
N TRP A 266 -8.30 14.25 19.98
CA TRP A 266 -8.48 12.82 19.69
C TRP A 266 -9.58 12.26 20.61
N ASP A 267 -10.83 12.60 20.35
CA ASP A 267 -12.00 12.17 21.14
C ASP A 267 -12.92 11.19 20.39
N GLY A 268 -12.61 10.93 19.12
CA GLY A 268 -13.40 10.08 18.23
C GLY A 268 -14.60 10.78 17.60
N GLU A 269 -14.93 12.00 18.03
CA GLU A 269 -16.08 12.80 17.57
C GLU A 269 -15.63 13.94 16.66
N ALA A 270 -14.61 14.70 17.09
CA ALA A 270 -14.07 15.80 16.31
C ALA A 270 -13.52 15.30 14.98
N SER A 271 -13.97 15.90 13.88
CA SER A 271 -13.59 15.53 12.51
C SER A 271 -12.92 16.71 11.80
N GLY A 272 -11.82 16.46 11.11
CA GLY A 272 -11.06 17.49 10.43
C GLY A 272 -10.12 16.97 9.35
N ALA A 273 -9.41 17.90 8.69
CA ALA A 273 -8.43 17.55 7.68
C ALA A 273 -7.28 16.76 8.31
N LEU A 274 -7.06 15.53 7.84
CA LEU A 274 -5.98 14.68 8.31
C LEU A 274 -4.65 15.13 7.71
N LYS A 275 -3.69 15.42 8.56
CA LYS A 275 -2.31 15.64 8.18
C LYS A 275 -1.39 14.62 8.86
N VAL A 276 -0.33 14.25 8.15
CA VAL A 276 0.67 13.28 8.64
C VAL A 276 2.08 13.81 8.43
N ARG A 277 3.02 13.33 9.24
CA ARG A 277 4.45 13.49 9.00
C ARG A 277 5.21 12.28 9.52
N GLY A 278 6.39 12.04 8.97
CA GLY A 278 7.21 10.89 9.38
C GLY A 278 8.39 10.66 8.44
N PRO A 279 9.33 9.77 8.83
CA PRO A 279 10.58 9.59 8.11
C PRO A 279 10.44 8.95 6.73
N TRP A 280 9.28 8.38 6.39
CA TRP A 280 8.97 7.82 5.07
C TRP A 280 7.79 8.52 4.38
N VAL A 281 7.27 9.61 4.95
CA VAL A 281 6.34 10.50 4.25
C VAL A 281 7.14 11.25 3.18
N ALA A 282 6.62 11.26 1.96
CA ALA A 282 7.29 11.86 0.82
C ALA A 282 7.53 13.37 1.03
N LYS A 283 8.75 13.79 0.79
CA LYS A 283 9.15 15.20 0.88
C LYS A 283 8.95 15.97 -0.43
N GLY A 284 8.80 15.25 -1.55
CA GLY A 284 8.70 15.90 -2.85
C GLY A 284 8.09 15.00 -3.92
N TYR A 285 7.61 15.66 -4.97
CA TYR A 285 7.23 15.04 -6.23
C TYR A 285 8.30 15.31 -7.28
N TYR A 286 8.52 14.37 -8.17
CA TYR A 286 9.46 14.55 -9.27
C TYR A 286 9.16 15.80 -10.09
N GLY A 287 10.15 16.68 -10.23
CA GLY A 287 10.03 17.94 -10.96
C GLY A 287 9.39 19.11 -10.19
N PHE A 288 9.14 18.94 -8.89
CA PHE A 288 8.67 20.00 -7.98
C PHE A 288 9.71 20.27 -6.88
N SER A 289 9.49 21.36 -6.12
CA SER A 289 10.32 21.66 -4.94
C SER A 289 10.17 20.58 -3.87
N ASP A 290 11.26 20.28 -3.17
CA ASP A 290 11.31 19.43 -1.96
C ASP A 290 11.59 20.25 -0.68
N VAL A 291 11.57 21.58 -0.80
CA VAL A 291 11.73 22.49 0.32
C VAL A 291 10.36 22.71 0.98
N PRO A 292 10.19 22.36 2.26
CA PRO A 292 8.92 22.53 2.97
C PRO A 292 8.39 23.96 2.91
N GLY A 293 7.11 24.10 2.53
CA GLY A 293 6.45 25.39 2.38
C GLY A 293 6.58 26.04 1.00
N ASP A 294 7.47 25.55 0.13
CA ASP A 294 7.58 26.05 -1.25
C ASP A 294 6.40 25.61 -2.11
N GLU A 295 6.13 26.37 -3.18
CA GLU A 295 5.10 26.03 -4.15
C GLU A 295 5.42 24.67 -4.83
N GLY A 296 4.45 23.76 -4.76
CA GLY A 296 4.56 22.41 -5.30
C GLY A 296 5.20 21.37 -4.36
N CYS A 297 5.78 21.79 -3.22
CA CYS A 297 6.18 20.87 -2.17
C CYS A 297 4.92 20.29 -1.50
N PRO A 298 4.86 18.95 -1.29
CA PRO A 298 3.69 18.31 -0.69
C PRO A 298 3.59 18.53 0.83
N VAL A 299 4.64 19.02 1.48
CA VAL A 299 4.68 19.28 2.92
C VAL A 299 4.71 20.77 3.23
N ASP A 300 4.02 21.19 4.27
CA ASP A 300 4.01 22.57 4.74
C ASP A 300 5.31 22.92 5.51
N GLU A 301 5.46 24.20 5.91
CA GLU A 301 6.62 24.70 6.63
C GLU A 301 6.92 23.98 7.96
N ASN A 302 5.92 23.30 8.55
CA ASN A 302 6.03 22.49 9.76
C ASN A 302 6.27 21.00 9.46
N GLY A 303 6.46 20.64 8.19
CA GLY A 303 6.69 19.28 7.74
C GLY A 303 5.44 18.40 7.68
N TRP A 304 4.24 18.97 7.77
CA TRP A 304 2.99 18.26 7.64
C TRP A 304 2.60 18.06 6.17
N PHE A 305 2.28 16.83 5.83
CA PHE A 305 1.68 16.45 4.56
C PHE A 305 0.15 16.43 4.72
N ASP A 306 -0.56 17.21 3.89
CA ASP A 306 -2.03 17.18 3.81
C ASP A 306 -2.47 16.00 2.97
N THR A 307 -3.16 15.03 3.59
CA THR A 307 -3.56 13.79 2.94
C THR A 307 -4.74 13.98 1.98
N GLY A 308 -5.49 15.06 2.14
CA GLY A 308 -6.76 15.28 1.47
C GLY A 308 -7.90 14.41 2.01
N ASP A 309 -7.69 13.71 3.12
CA ASP A 309 -8.73 12.96 3.84
C ASP A 309 -9.28 13.78 4.99
N VAL A 310 -10.57 13.56 5.30
CA VAL A 310 -11.23 14.03 6.52
C VAL A 310 -11.38 12.85 7.46
N ALA A 311 -10.98 13.04 8.71
CA ALA A 311 -10.95 11.95 9.67
C ALA A 311 -11.27 12.40 11.09
N SER A 312 -11.66 11.45 11.92
CA SER A 312 -11.61 11.54 13.38
C SER A 312 -10.57 10.56 13.94
N ILE A 313 -10.04 10.85 15.12
CA ILE A 313 -9.10 9.97 15.81
C ILE A 313 -9.62 9.75 17.24
N SER A 314 -9.77 8.49 17.64
CA SER A 314 -10.22 8.16 19.00
C SER A 314 -9.12 8.42 20.03
N ALA A 315 -9.50 8.52 21.32
CA ALA A 315 -8.55 8.63 22.43
C ALA A 315 -7.53 7.50 22.49
N ASP A 316 -7.85 6.33 21.92
CA ASP A 316 -6.97 5.19 21.78
C ASP A 316 -6.08 5.24 20.52
N GLY A 317 -6.19 6.29 19.72
CA GLY A 317 -5.40 6.51 18.51
C GLY A 317 -5.90 5.82 17.26
N PHE A 318 -7.12 5.25 17.26
CA PHE A 318 -7.72 4.66 16.07
C PHE A 318 -8.25 5.73 15.12
N LEU A 319 -7.81 5.64 13.88
CA LEU A 319 -8.22 6.52 12.78
C LEU A 319 -9.53 6.03 12.18
N LYS A 320 -10.48 6.95 11.99
CA LYS A 320 -11.69 6.75 11.18
C LYS A 320 -11.69 7.79 10.06
N ILE A 321 -11.48 7.35 8.82
CA ILE A 321 -11.68 8.20 7.63
C ILE A 321 -13.18 8.36 7.40
N THR A 322 -13.63 9.59 7.29
CA THR A 322 -15.05 9.91 7.09
C THR A 322 -15.36 10.34 5.68
N ASP A 323 -14.42 11.05 5.02
CA ASP A 323 -14.61 11.54 3.65
C ASP A 323 -13.29 12.01 3.02
N ARG A 324 -13.36 12.53 1.79
CA ARG A 324 -12.32 13.33 1.16
C ARG A 324 -12.61 14.82 1.36
N THR A 325 -11.57 15.61 1.58
CA THR A 325 -11.70 17.07 1.78
C THR A 325 -12.43 17.79 0.64
N LYS A 326 -12.34 17.26 -0.58
CA LYS A 326 -13.01 17.78 -1.78
C LYS A 326 -14.48 17.37 -1.89
N ASP A 327 -14.87 16.24 -1.28
CA ASP A 327 -16.19 15.64 -1.42
C ASP A 327 -17.07 15.92 -0.19
N VAL A 328 -16.47 16.25 0.96
CA VAL A 328 -17.17 16.58 2.20
C VAL A 328 -18.06 17.82 2.05
N ILE A 329 -19.28 17.72 2.55
CA ILE A 329 -20.22 18.84 2.56
C ILE A 329 -19.91 19.75 3.74
N LYS A 330 -19.63 21.03 3.46
CA LYS A 330 -19.33 22.04 4.49
C LYS A 330 -20.58 22.87 4.75
N SER A 331 -21.16 22.79 5.95
CA SER A 331 -22.35 23.55 6.33
C SER A 331 -22.26 24.04 7.78
N GLY A 332 -22.46 25.35 7.97
CA GLY A 332 -22.48 25.94 9.31
C GLY A 332 -21.18 25.84 10.12
N GLY A 333 -20.04 25.57 9.43
CA GLY A 333 -18.75 25.33 10.08
C GLY A 333 -18.48 23.86 10.44
N GLU A 334 -19.41 22.96 10.12
CA GLU A 334 -19.29 21.52 10.32
C GLU A 334 -18.96 20.79 9.01
N TRP A 335 -18.29 19.65 9.14
CA TRP A 335 -17.94 18.76 8.05
C TRP A 335 -18.89 17.57 8.06
N ILE A 336 -19.76 17.48 7.03
CA ILE A 336 -20.77 16.44 6.91
C ILE A 336 -20.30 15.44 5.87
N SER A 337 -20.19 14.17 6.25
CA SER A 337 -19.75 13.09 5.35
C SER A 337 -20.74 12.88 4.22
N SER A 338 -20.29 12.99 2.97
CA SER A 338 -21.07 12.64 1.79
C SER A 338 -21.40 11.15 1.79
N ILE A 339 -20.46 10.31 2.24
CA ILE A 339 -20.60 8.86 2.32
C ILE A 339 -21.67 8.45 3.34
N GLU A 340 -21.75 9.12 4.50
CA GLU A 340 -22.77 8.81 5.51
C GLU A 340 -24.17 9.18 5.00
N ILE A 341 -24.29 10.28 4.23
CA ILE A 341 -25.57 10.66 3.60
C ILE A 341 -25.96 9.65 2.52
N GLU A 342 -25.04 9.25 1.66
CA GLU A 342 -25.30 8.26 0.60
C GLU A 342 -25.71 6.90 1.18
N ASN A 343 -25.11 6.48 2.29
CA ASN A 343 -25.47 5.24 2.97
C ASN A 343 -26.82 5.31 3.72
N ALA A 344 -27.29 6.52 4.04
CA ALA A 344 -28.57 6.73 4.73
C ALA A 344 -29.75 6.91 3.76
N ALA A 345 -29.49 7.20 2.47
CA ALA A 345 -30.49 7.41 1.42
C ALA A 345 -30.88 6.12 0.69
#